data_d9d9b07259cb527341dfdd02c7148640
#
_entry.id   d9d9b07259cb527341dfdd02c7148640
#
_cell.length_a   1.000
_cell.length_b   1.000
_cell.length_c   1.000
_cell.angle_alpha   90.00
_cell.angle_beta   90.00
_cell.angle_gamma   90.00
#
_symmetry.space_group_name_H-M   'P 1'
#
loop_
_entity.id
_entity.type
_entity.pdbx_description
1 polymer ?
#
loop_
_entity_poly.entity_id
_entity_poly.type
_entity_poly.pdbx_seq_one_letter_code
_entity_poly.pdbx_strand_id
1 'polypeptide(L)'
;MYFVGIDISKYKHDCFITTETGEVIEESLTFQNTNEGFIQLLNLLKSLDNSQKIRIGFEATGHYGMNLKLFLEKNDYSFMEFNPALVKKFISGQTLRKTKTDKKDAFQITRYLMSVEYKPHPKQFYHKYSYCFETFQ
;
A
#
# COMPACT_ATOMS: atom_id res chain seq x y z
N MET A 1 13.03 3.55 -9.06
CA MET A 1 11.65 3.77 -8.59
C MET A 1 11.14 2.51 -7.89
N TYR A 2 10.48 2.68 -6.77
CA TYR A 2 9.91 1.57 -6.00
C TYR A 2 8.40 1.56 -6.10
N PHE A 3 7.84 0.36 -6.16
CA PHE A 3 6.39 0.14 -6.11
C PHE A 3 6.06 -0.66 -4.85
N VAL A 4 5.20 -0.09 -4.03
CA VAL A 4 4.82 -0.65 -2.74
C VAL A 4 3.34 -0.96 -2.76
N GLY A 5 3.00 -2.23 -2.78
CA GLY A 5 1.61 -2.68 -2.69
C GLY A 5 1.30 -3.14 -1.28
N ILE A 6 0.18 -2.68 -0.76
CA ILE A 6 -0.23 -3.02 0.61
C ILE A 6 -1.60 -3.67 0.57
N ASP A 7 -1.68 -4.87 1.14
CA ASP A 7 -2.94 -5.58 1.32
C ASP A 7 -3.48 -5.25 2.71
N ILE A 8 -4.57 -4.50 2.74
CA ILE A 8 -5.14 -3.97 3.97
C ILE A 8 -6.18 -4.92 4.53
N SER A 9 -6.09 -5.22 5.82
CA SER A 9 -7.14 -5.93 6.53
C SER A 9 -7.35 -5.28 7.91
N LYS A 10 -8.32 -5.81 8.66
CA LYS A 10 -8.77 -5.16 9.89
C LYS A 10 -7.67 -4.99 10.94
N TYR A 11 -6.89 -6.04 11.15
CA TYR A 11 -5.91 -6.06 12.26
C TYR A 11 -4.47 -5.96 11.80
N LYS A 12 -4.18 -6.33 10.56
CA LYS A 12 -2.83 -6.35 10.03
C LYS A 12 -2.83 -6.06 8.55
N HIS A 13 -1.67 -5.67 8.05
CA HIS A 13 -1.48 -5.41 6.63
C HIS A 13 -0.26 -6.14 6.14
N ASP A 14 -0.25 -6.49 4.86
CA ASP A 14 0.92 -7.09 4.20
C ASP A 14 1.46 -6.13 3.16
N CYS A 15 2.78 -6.03 3.09
CA CYS A 15 3.48 -5.11 2.18
C CYS A 15 4.42 -5.89 1.27
N PHE A 16 4.38 -5.56 -0.02
CA PHE A 16 5.30 -6.09 -1.04
C PHE A 16 5.96 -4.91 -1.73
N ILE A 17 7.27 -4.99 -1.93
CA ILE A 17 8.01 -3.90 -2.59
C ILE A 17 8.84 -4.47 -3.74
N THR A 18 8.74 -3.85 -4.89
CA THR A 18 9.54 -4.19 -6.06
C THR A 18 10.05 -2.92 -6.74
N THR A 19 11.09 -3.07 -7.56
CA THR A 19 11.55 -1.99 -8.42
C THR A 19 10.77 -1.99 -9.72
N GLU A 20 10.96 -0.94 -10.53
CA GLU A 20 10.33 -0.83 -11.85
C GLU A 20 10.75 -1.93 -12.81
N THR A 21 11.90 -2.56 -12.57
CA THR A 21 12.38 -3.69 -13.38
C THR A 21 11.90 -5.03 -12.88
N GLY A 22 11.15 -5.06 -11.78
CA GLY A 22 10.61 -6.30 -11.22
C GLY A 22 11.50 -6.94 -10.16
N GLU A 23 12.59 -6.29 -9.77
CA GLU A 23 13.43 -6.81 -8.69
C GLU A 23 12.68 -6.72 -7.37
N VAL A 24 12.55 -7.85 -6.66
CA VAL A 24 11.83 -7.90 -5.39
C VAL A 24 12.73 -7.40 -4.27
N ILE A 25 12.31 -6.33 -3.62
CA ILE A 25 13.03 -5.73 -2.49
C ILE A 25 12.52 -6.30 -1.17
N GLU A 26 11.20 -6.40 -1.02
CA GLU A 26 10.57 -7.02 0.14
C GLU A 26 9.43 -7.90 -0.33
N GLU A 27 9.53 -9.19 -0.05
CA GLU A 27 8.52 -10.15 -0.51
C GLU A 27 7.26 -10.09 0.34
N SER A 28 7.42 -9.96 1.65
CA SER A 28 6.27 -9.91 2.55
C SER A 28 6.69 -9.32 3.90
N LEU A 29 6.22 -8.13 4.18
CA LEU A 29 6.29 -7.56 5.51
C LEU A 29 4.86 -7.50 6.04
N THR A 30 4.57 -8.27 7.07
CA THR A 30 3.28 -8.20 7.77
C THR A 30 3.44 -7.27 8.96
N PHE A 31 2.60 -6.25 9.06
CA PHE A 31 2.64 -5.31 10.17
C PHE A 31 1.24 -5.08 10.71
N GLN A 32 1.16 -4.84 12.02
CA GLN A 32 -0.11 -4.65 12.69
C GLN A 32 -0.73 -3.29 12.33
N ASN A 33 -2.05 -3.20 12.39
CA ASN A 33 -2.78 -1.94 12.20
C ASN A 33 -2.71 -1.11 13.50
N THR A 34 -1.49 -0.76 13.90
CA THR A 34 -1.16 -0.03 15.13
C THR A 34 0.02 0.89 14.86
N ASN A 35 0.29 1.81 15.78
CA ASN A 35 1.46 2.68 15.68
C ASN A 35 2.77 1.90 15.57
N GLU A 36 2.92 0.85 16.37
CA GLU A 36 4.11 0.00 16.33
C GLU A 36 4.27 -0.66 14.97
N GLY A 37 3.17 -1.14 14.40
CA GLY A 37 3.18 -1.74 13.07
C GLY A 37 3.56 -0.72 11.99
N PHE A 38 3.00 0.48 12.08
CA PHE A 38 3.31 1.53 11.11
C PHE A 38 4.77 1.99 11.19
N ILE A 39 5.37 1.94 12.37
CA ILE A 39 6.78 2.25 12.52
C ILE A 39 7.64 1.21 11.81
N GLN A 40 7.24 -0.07 11.83
CA GLN A 40 7.92 -1.10 11.06
C GLN A 40 7.87 -0.79 9.56
N LEU A 41 6.71 -0.39 9.06
CA LEU A 41 6.58 0.02 7.67
C LEU A 41 7.46 1.23 7.37
N LEU A 42 7.45 2.23 8.24
CA LEU A 42 8.25 3.43 8.06
C LEU A 42 9.74 3.12 8.00
N ASN A 43 10.22 2.25 8.89
CA ASN A 43 11.62 1.83 8.89
C ASN A 43 11.99 1.14 7.58
N LEU A 44 11.10 0.30 7.06
CA LEU A 44 11.32 -0.34 5.78
C LEU A 44 11.39 0.69 4.65
N LEU A 45 10.46 1.62 4.60
CA LEU A 45 10.44 2.66 3.56
C LEU A 45 11.68 3.55 3.64
N LYS A 46 12.14 3.88 4.85
CA LYS A 46 13.35 4.68 5.03
C LYS A 46 14.62 3.93 4.68
N SER A 47 14.59 2.60 4.67
CA SER A 47 15.74 1.79 4.27
C SER A 47 15.95 1.78 2.76
N LEU A 48 14.95 2.21 1.99
CA LEU A 48 15.05 2.27 0.54
C LEU A 48 15.93 3.44 0.11
N ASP A 49 16.46 3.35 -1.11
CA ASP A 49 17.28 4.42 -1.68
C ASP A 49 16.48 5.72 -1.79
N ASN A 50 16.81 6.71 -0.99
CA ASN A 50 16.05 7.95 -0.91
C ASN A 50 16.19 8.84 -2.14
N SER A 51 17.09 8.51 -3.06
CA SER A 51 17.19 9.22 -4.34
C SER A 51 16.13 8.77 -5.33
N GLN A 52 15.42 7.67 -5.05
CA GLN A 52 14.39 7.12 -5.92
C GLN A 52 13.01 7.43 -5.40
N LYS A 53 12.06 7.53 -6.35
CA LYS A 53 10.66 7.76 -6.02
C LYS A 53 10.03 6.48 -5.50
N ILE A 54 9.07 6.64 -4.60
CA ILE A 54 8.28 5.53 -4.03
C ILE A 54 6.83 5.77 -4.39
N ARG A 55 6.21 4.77 -5.02
CA ARG A 55 4.78 4.77 -5.33
C ARG A 55 4.11 3.72 -4.49
N ILE A 56 3.13 4.13 -3.70
CA ILE A 56 2.40 3.26 -2.78
C ILE A 56 0.97 3.12 -3.28
N GLY A 57 0.44 1.90 -3.28
CA GLY A 57 -0.93 1.67 -3.68
C GLY A 57 -1.58 0.57 -2.86
N PHE A 58 -2.90 0.69 -2.68
CA PHE A 58 -3.72 -0.32 -1.99
C PHE A 58 -5.18 -0.14 -2.38
N GLU A 59 -5.97 -1.19 -2.13
CA GLU A 59 -7.40 -1.12 -2.41
C GLU A 59 -8.13 -0.29 -1.36
N ALA A 60 -9.16 0.43 -1.78
CA ALA A 60 -10.05 1.10 -0.85
C ALA A 60 -10.81 0.06 -0.02
N THR A 61 -10.71 0.15 1.31
CA THR A 61 -11.28 -0.84 2.22
C THR A 61 -12.14 -0.18 3.30
N GLY A 62 -12.85 0.87 2.95
CA GLY A 62 -13.64 1.61 3.92
C GLY A 62 -12.75 2.21 5.00
N HIS A 63 -13.06 1.95 6.28
CA HIS A 63 -12.33 2.56 7.38
C HIS A 63 -11.09 1.77 7.85
N TYR A 64 -10.88 0.55 7.35
CA TYR A 64 -9.72 -0.25 7.79
C TYR A 64 -8.38 0.36 7.38
N GLY A 65 -8.37 1.13 6.30
CA GLY A 65 -7.16 1.79 5.83
C GLY A 65 -6.96 3.21 6.35
N MET A 66 -7.89 3.73 7.16
CA MET A 66 -7.83 5.13 7.57
C MET A 66 -6.58 5.47 8.37
N ASN A 67 -6.22 4.61 9.34
CA ASN A 67 -5.03 4.85 10.15
C ASN A 67 -3.76 4.84 9.30
N LEU A 68 -3.69 3.91 8.36
CA LEU A 68 -2.54 3.84 7.44
C LEU A 68 -2.44 5.10 6.59
N LYS A 69 -3.56 5.58 6.08
CA LYS A 69 -3.58 6.81 5.25
C LYS A 69 -3.08 8.01 6.04
N LEU A 70 -3.58 8.17 7.26
CA LEU A 70 -3.15 9.26 8.12
C LEU A 70 -1.65 9.18 8.42
N PHE A 71 -1.17 7.98 8.69
CA PHE A 71 0.25 7.76 8.97
C PHE A 71 1.11 8.11 7.75
N LEU A 72 0.72 7.67 6.57
CA LEU A 72 1.47 7.94 5.34
C LEU A 72 1.51 9.44 5.04
N GLU A 73 0.38 10.14 5.16
CA GLU A 73 0.35 11.58 4.92
C GLU A 73 1.19 12.34 5.93
N LYS A 74 1.13 11.95 7.20
CA LYS A 74 1.91 12.58 8.25
C LYS A 74 3.40 12.48 7.98
N ASN A 75 3.84 11.39 7.35
CA ASN A 75 5.24 11.15 7.05
C ASN A 75 5.61 11.52 5.61
N ASP A 76 4.78 12.29 4.94
CA ASP A 76 5.00 12.83 3.58
C ASP A 76 5.13 11.74 2.51
N TYR A 77 4.45 10.62 2.68
CA TYR A 77 4.33 9.61 1.64
C TYR A 77 3.01 9.79 0.90
N SER A 78 3.08 9.83 -0.41
CA SER A 78 1.88 9.79 -1.24
C SER A 78 1.44 8.34 -1.47
N PHE A 79 0.15 8.16 -1.78
CA PHE A 79 -0.41 6.84 -2.05
C PHE A 79 -1.56 6.97 -3.03
N MET A 80 -1.91 5.86 -3.67
CA MET A 80 -3.05 5.77 -4.56
C MET A 80 -4.00 4.69 -4.06
N GLU A 81 -5.29 5.01 -3.96
CA GLU A 81 -6.30 4.03 -3.61
C GLU A 81 -6.94 3.45 -4.87
N PHE A 82 -7.11 2.14 -4.89
CA PHE A 82 -7.67 1.43 -6.04
C PHE A 82 -9.12 1.03 -5.79
N ASN A 83 -9.90 1.06 -6.86
CA ASN A 83 -11.23 0.46 -6.85
C ASN A 83 -11.07 -1.07 -6.81
N PRO A 84 -11.60 -1.75 -5.77
CA PRO A 84 -11.46 -3.20 -5.65
C PRO A 84 -11.97 -3.98 -6.85
N ALA A 85 -13.03 -3.50 -7.51
CA ALA A 85 -13.58 -4.16 -8.68
C ALA A 85 -12.59 -4.17 -9.85
N LEU A 86 -11.84 -3.08 -10.02
CA LEU A 86 -10.83 -2.99 -11.08
C LEU A 86 -9.63 -3.88 -10.79
N VAL A 87 -9.22 -3.96 -9.53
CA VAL A 87 -8.13 -4.85 -9.11
C VAL A 87 -8.52 -6.31 -9.35
N LYS A 88 -9.75 -6.68 -8.96
CA LYS A 88 -10.26 -8.02 -9.18
C LYS A 88 -10.30 -8.39 -10.66
N LYS A 89 -10.73 -7.45 -11.50
CA LYS A 89 -10.77 -7.65 -12.96
C LYS A 89 -9.37 -7.85 -13.52
N PHE A 90 -8.41 -7.06 -13.06
CA PHE A 90 -7.02 -7.18 -13.47
C PHE A 90 -6.46 -8.55 -13.13
N ILE A 91 -6.65 -9.00 -11.88
CA ILE A 91 -6.17 -10.31 -11.43
C ILE A 91 -6.80 -11.43 -12.24
N SER A 92 -8.12 -11.36 -12.50
CA SER A 92 -8.84 -12.37 -13.30
C SER A 92 -8.35 -12.43 -14.73
N GLY A 93 -7.92 -11.30 -15.30
CA GLY A 93 -7.41 -11.24 -16.66
C GLY A 93 -5.97 -11.69 -16.82
N GLN A 94 -5.23 -11.75 -15.72
CA GLN A 94 -3.81 -12.10 -15.74
C GLN A 94 -3.55 -13.59 -15.93
N THR A 95 -4.45 -14.43 -15.49
CA THR A 95 -4.24 -15.87 -15.50
C THR A 95 -5.21 -16.54 -16.44
N LEU A 96 -4.69 -17.05 -17.56
CA LEU A 96 -5.40 -18.01 -18.38
C LEU A 96 -5.51 -19.36 -17.65
N ARG A 97 -4.84 -19.52 -16.53
CA ARG A 97 -4.89 -20.72 -15.70
C ARG A 97 -5.51 -20.34 -14.35
N LYS A 98 -6.60 -21.04 -14.01
CA LYS A 98 -7.15 -20.95 -12.66
C LYS A 98 -6.17 -21.62 -11.70
N THR A 99 -5.33 -20.81 -11.09
CA THR A 99 -4.52 -21.29 -9.99
C THR A 99 -5.33 -21.23 -8.72
N LYS A 100 -5.01 -22.09 -7.76
CA LYS A 100 -5.70 -22.15 -6.47
C LYS A 100 -5.55 -20.90 -5.62
N THR A 101 -4.79 -19.93 -6.11
CA THR A 101 -4.47 -18.71 -5.39
C THR A 101 -5.00 -17.50 -6.14
N ASP A 102 -6.32 -17.36 -6.18
CA ASP A 102 -6.98 -16.12 -6.62
C ASP A 102 -7.02 -15.11 -5.47
N LYS A 103 -6.06 -15.17 -4.58
CA LYS A 103 -6.00 -14.22 -3.48
C LYS A 103 -5.43 -12.89 -3.95
N LYS A 104 -6.17 -11.84 -3.67
CA LYS A 104 -5.64 -10.48 -3.76
C LYS A 104 -4.66 -10.33 -2.62
N ASP A 105 -3.41 -10.55 -2.89
CA ASP A 105 -2.34 -10.32 -1.91
C ASP A 105 -1.54 -9.08 -2.31
N ALA A 106 -0.59 -8.73 -1.46
CA ALA A 106 0.22 -7.54 -1.69
C ALA A 106 1.00 -7.62 -3.01
N PHE A 107 1.39 -8.81 -3.44
CA PHE A 107 2.06 -9.00 -4.72
C PHE A 107 1.16 -8.60 -5.89
N GLN A 108 -0.09 -9.06 -5.91
CA GLN A 108 -1.04 -8.75 -6.98
C GLN A 108 -1.40 -7.27 -6.98
N ILE A 109 -1.55 -6.68 -5.80
CA ILE A 109 -1.80 -5.26 -5.66
C ILE A 109 -0.63 -4.45 -6.22
N THR A 110 0.59 -4.89 -5.97
CA THR A 110 1.79 -4.24 -6.51
C THR A 110 1.83 -4.32 -8.03
N ARG A 111 1.48 -5.48 -8.60
CA ARG A 111 1.40 -5.63 -10.06
C ARG A 111 0.36 -4.71 -10.67
N TYR A 112 -0.79 -4.57 -10.02
CA TYR A 112 -1.81 -3.64 -10.48
C TYR A 112 -1.27 -2.20 -10.44
N LEU A 113 -0.60 -1.84 -9.35
CA LEU A 113 0.00 -0.51 -9.20
C LEU A 113 0.98 -0.19 -10.34
N MET A 114 1.76 -1.19 -10.77
CA MET A 114 2.70 -1.01 -11.86
C MET A 114 2.03 -0.87 -13.23
N SER A 115 0.80 -1.35 -13.37
CA SER A 115 0.08 -1.39 -14.65
C SER A 115 -0.76 -0.14 -14.92
N VAL A 116 -1.05 0.66 -13.90
CA VAL A 116 -1.94 1.81 -14.01
C VAL A 116 -1.16 3.11 -14.00
N GLU A 117 -1.81 4.17 -14.50
CA GLU A 117 -1.26 5.52 -14.36
C GLU A 117 -1.32 5.91 -12.89
N TYR A 118 -0.17 6.31 -12.34
CA TYR A 118 -0.11 6.68 -10.93
C TYR A 118 -0.73 8.04 -10.70
N LYS A 119 -1.84 8.06 -9.98
CA LYS A 119 -2.54 9.28 -9.58
C LYS A 119 -2.58 9.32 -8.06
N PRO A 120 -1.60 9.99 -7.41
CA PRO A 120 -1.57 10.00 -5.95
C PRO A 120 -2.80 10.70 -5.39
N HIS A 121 -3.28 10.17 -4.29
CA HIS A 121 -4.40 10.74 -3.57
C HIS A 121 -4.02 12.13 -3.03
N PRO A 122 -4.90 13.14 -3.12
CA PRO A 122 -4.59 14.45 -2.54
C PRO A 122 -4.33 14.35 -1.05
N LYS A 123 -3.36 15.13 -0.55
CA LYS A 123 -3.00 15.13 0.88
C LYS A 123 -4.05 15.87 1.68
N GLN A 124 -5.17 15.20 1.95
CA GLN A 124 -6.31 15.79 2.67
C GLN A 124 -6.58 15.10 4.00
N PHE A 125 -6.19 13.82 4.12
CA PHE A 125 -6.56 13.05 5.29
C PHE A 125 -5.92 13.57 6.56
N TYR A 126 -4.63 13.88 6.52
CA TYR A 126 -3.93 14.38 7.70
C TYR A 126 -4.53 15.71 8.16
N HIS A 127 -4.76 16.65 7.24
CA HIS A 127 -5.32 17.94 7.59
C HIS A 127 -6.75 17.84 8.10
N LYS A 128 -7.55 16.94 7.52
CA LYS A 128 -8.94 16.75 7.92
C LYS A 128 -9.06 16.04 9.25
N TYR A 129 -8.19 15.09 9.53
CA TYR A 129 -8.27 14.24 10.72
C TYR A 129 -7.08 14.39 11.66
N SER A 130 -6.30 15.45 11.52
CA SER A 130 -5.10 15.67 12.33
C SER A 130 -5.41 15.70 13.84
N TYR A 131 -6.54 16.25 14.20
CA TYR A 131 -6.99 16.28 15.60
C TYR A 131 -7.13 14.86 16.16
N CYS A 132 -7.82 13.99 15.44
CA CYS A 132 -8.01 12.61 15.86
C CYS A 132 -6.70 11.85 15.92
N PHE A 133 -5.82 12.09 14.94
CA PHE A 133 -4.52 11.42 14.89
C PHE A 133 -3.65 11.80 16.07
N GLU A 134 -3.63 13.08 16.44
CA GLU A 134 -2.82 13.57 17.54
C GLU A 134 -3.28 13.04 18.89
N THR A 135 -4.58 12.80 19.05
CA THR A 135 -5.11 12.26 20.31
C THR A 135 -4.75 10.79 20.52
N PHE A 136 -4.32 10.09 19.51
CA PHE A 136 -3.90 8.68 19.62
C PHE A 136 -2.41 8.50 19.88
N GLN A 137 -1.68 9.58 19.97
CA GLN A 137 -0.24 9.48 20.24
C GLN A 137 0.04 9.50 21.78
#